data_75c7760ea0003c32887e14239e63650b
#
_entry.id   75c7760ea0003c32887e14239e63650b
#
_cell.length_a   1.000
_cell.length_b   1.000
_cell.length_c   1.000
_cell.angle_alpha   90.00
_cell.angle_beta   90.00
_cell.angle_gamma   90.00
#
_symmetry.space_group_name_H-M   'P 1'
#
loop_
_entity.id
_entity.type
_entity.pdbx_description
1 polymer ?
#
loop_
_entity_poly.entity_id
_entity_poly.type
_entity_poly.pdbx_seq_one_letter_code
_entity_poly.pdbx_strand_id
1 'polypeptide(L)'
;MKTKKVKLEYRTVFLSDTHLGMRETGIQKLNHFLSHISCKTLVLNGDFIDGWALEGSGQWKKAHTRCVRLILKMVEKEKTRVVYLRGNHDDFLSKILPITFDRIKICEKYIHKGKEKKYLVLHGDCFDSFSTKRRWIARIGSIGYDNLMRFNRFYNKYRKFRGKRPFSLSAWAKAKVKSAVNHVHRYEDSLADMARKHNCDGMICGHIHVAADRIIEGIHYLNSGDWVESNSAIVEEKDGSLEILDYDQFCKKLDEHKKATFYPRANFTSASKVVSKRRKTITQKIDSLN
;
A
#
# COMPACT_ATOMS: atom_id res chain seq x y z
N MET A 1 -6.40 29.88 -17.71
CA MET A 1 -6.12 28.48 -18.07
C MET A 1 -5.88 27.67 -16.78
N LYS A 2 -6.68 26.62 -16.48
CA LYS A 2 -6.39 25.74 -15.33
C LYS A 2 -5.17 24.91 -15.70
N THR A 3 -4.04 25.15 -15.05
CA THR A 3 -2.83 24.32 -15.20
C THR A 3 -3.19 22.87 -14.92
N LYS A 4 -2.99 22.01 -15.91
CA LYS A 4 -3.26 20.57 -15.81
C LYS A 4 -2.36 20.02 -14.69
N LYS A 5 -2.94 19.49 -13.62
CA LYS A 5 -2.16 18.89 -12.52
C LYS A 5 -1.30 17.77 -13.08
N VAL A 6 -0.02 17.77 -12.75
CA VAL A 6 0.89 16.68 -13.07
C VAL A 6 0.45 15.44 -12.28
N LYS A 7 0.35 14.31 -12.96
CA LYS A 7 -0.05 13.02 -12.40
C LYS A 7 0.90 11.92 -12.83
N LEU A 8 1.19 11.00 -11.93
CA LEU A 8 1.81 9.72 -12.26
C LEU A 8 0.73 8.78 -12.85
N GLU A 9 1.07 8.05 -13.88
CA GLU A 9 0.11 7.21 -14.62
C GLU A 9 0.43 5.73 -14.43
N TYR A 10 -0.53 5.00 -13.87
CA TYR A 10 -0.44 3.57 -13.61
C TYR A 10 -1.48 2.78 -14.41
N ARG A 11 -1.25 1.50 -14.61
CA ARG A 11 -2.26 0.59 -15.15
C ARG A 11 -3.30 0.25 -14.10
N THR A 12 -2.86 -0.19 -12.93
CA THR A 12 -3.72 -0.51 -11.79
C THR A 12 -3.08 -0.01 -10.49
N VAL A 13 -3.90 0.43 -9.56
CA VAL A 13 -3.48 0.80 -8.20
C VAL A 13 -4.32 0.02 -7.22
N PHE A 14 -3.68 -0.62 -6.23
CA PHE A 14 -4.33 -1.35 -5.14
C PHE A 14 -4.08 -0.62 -3.82
N LEU A 15 -5.16 -0.30 -3.13
CA LEU A 15 -5.18 0.32 -1.81
C LEU A 15 -5.95 -0.59 -0.87
N SER A 16 -5.53 -0.72 0.38
CA SER A 16 -6.31 -1.37 1.44
C SER A 16 -6.20 -0.59 2.74
N ASP A 17 -7.02 -0.95 3.70
CA ASP A 17 -6.89 -0.53 5.09
C ASP A 17 -6.77 1.00 5.25
N THR A 18 -7.65 1.73 4.57
CA THR A 18 -7.69 3.20 4.65
C THR A 18 -8.49 3.69 5.87
N HIS A 19 -9.38 2.87 6.38
CA HIS A 19 -10.19 3.08 7.59
C HIS A 19 -10.83 4.48 7.66
N LEU A 20 -11.52 4.89 6.58
CA LEU A 20 -12.25 6.16 6.58
C LEU A 20 -13.33 6.16 7.68
N GLY A 21 -13.25 7.09 8.59
CA GLY A 21 -14.12 7.14 9.77
C GLY A 21 -13.34 7.03 11.08
N MET A 22 -12.14 6.46 11.08
CA MET A 22 -11.25 6.52 12.24
C MET A 22 -10.77 7.95 12.50
N ARG A 23 -10.43 8.23 13.76
CA ARG A 23 -9.93 9.57 14.16
C ARG A 23 -8.57 9.89 13.61
N GLU A 24 -7.67 8.91 13.59
CA GLU A 24 -6.27 9.03 13.17
C GLU A 24 -6.00 8.08 12.00
N THR A 25 -5.84 8.65 10.83
CA THR A 25 -5.48 7.95 9.59
C THR A 25 -4.58 8.84 8.74
N GLY A 26 -3.86 8.25 7.79
CA GLY A 26 -3.08 8.96 6.78
C GLY A 26 -3.92 9.67 5.71
N ILE A 27 -5.15 10.06 6.01
CA ILE A 27 -6.13 10.59 5.05
C ILE A 27 -5.62 11.79 4.22
N GLN A 28 -4.76 12.64 4.80
CA GLN A 28 -4.20 13.77 4.06
C GLN A 28 -3.20 13.30 3.01
N LYS A 29 -2.36 12.32 3.37
CA LYS A 29 -1.41 11.67 2.46
C LYS A 29 -2.14 10.91 1.36
N LEU A 30 -3.20 10.15 1.71
CA LEU A 30 -4.05 9.44 0.75
C LEU A 30 -4.72 10.42 -0.24
N ASN A 31 -5.26 11.53 0.24
CA ASN A 31 -5.85 12.56 -0.61
C ASN A 31 -4.80 13.21 -1.54
N HIS A 32 -3.59 13.41 -1.05
CA HIS A 32 -2.49 13.90 -1.87
C HIS A 32 -2.12 12.88 -2.95
N PHE A 33 -1.95 11.61 -2.58
CA PHE A 33 -1.68 10.51 -3.49
C PHE A 33 -2.74 10.42 -4.60
N LEU A 34 -4.03 10.24 -4.24
CA LEU A 34 -5.15 10.12 -5.18
C LEU A 34 -5.30 11.35 -6.10
N SER A 35 -4.92 12.55 -5.63
CA SER A 35 -5.00 13.75 -6.46
C SER A 35 -3.88 13.87 -7.51
N HIS A 36 -2.83 13.07 -7.41
CA HIS A 36 -1.65 13.13 -8.29
C HIS A 36 -1.35 11.81 -9.01
N ILE A 37 -2.28 10.87 -8.97
CA ILE A 37 -2.24 9.67 -9.81
C ILE A 37 -3.38 9.65 -10.82
N SER A 38 -3.20 8.86 -11.88
CA SER A 38 -4.27 8.36 -12.75
C SER A 38 -4.04 6.88 -13.03
N CYS A 39 -5.10 6.10 -13.12
CA CYS A 39 -5.01 4.68 -13.41
C CYS A 39 -6.22 4.18 -14.19
N LYS A 40 -6.05 3.08 -14.94
CA LYS A 40 -7.19 2.42 -15.62
C LYS A 40 -8.10 1.70 -14.63
N THR A 41 -7.51 1.08 -13.59
CA THR A 41 -8.25 0.38 -12.54
C THR A 41 -7.74 0.80 -11.16
N LEU A 42 -8.65 1.13 -10.27
CA LEU A 42 -8.37 1.36 -8.85
C LEU A 42 -9.05 0.24 -8.07
N VAL A 43 -8.27 -0.52 -7.31
CA VAL A 43 -8.76 -1.59 -6.44
C VAL A 43 -8.68 -1.13 -5.00
N LEU A 44 -9.85 -1.03 -4.34
CA LEU A 44 -9.99 -0.77 -2.91
C LEU A 44 -10.13 -2.15 -2.24
N ASN A 45 -9.03 -2.65 -1.68
CA ASN A 45 -8.92 -4.05 -1.25
C ASN A 45 -9.31 -4.23 0.23
N GLY A 46 -10.53 -3.84 0.58
CA GLY A 46 -11.14 -3.98 1.90
C GLY A 46 -10.72 -2.91 2.90
N ASP A 47 -11.52 -2.79 3.96
CA ASP A 47 -11.35 -1.83 5.05
C ASP A 47 -11.16 -0.39 4.56
N PHE A 48 -11.90 -0.05 3.50
CA PHE A 48 -11.88 1.31 2.97
C PHE A 48 -12.71 2.26 3.85
N ILE A 49 -13.92 1.86 4.23
CA ILE A 49 -14.74 2.58 5.22
C ILE A 49 -14.75 1.78 6.53
N ASP A 50 -14.41 2.43 7.63
CA ASP A 50 -14.44 1.79 8.94
C ASP A 50 -15.84 1.93 9.56
N GLY A 51 -16.71 0.96 9.27
CA GLY A 51 -18.06 0.89 9.83
C GLY A 51 -18.05 0.77 11.35
N TRP A 52 -17.13 -0.02 11.89
CA TRP A 52 -17.02 -0.20 13.34
C TRP A 52 -16.59 1.07 14.08
N ALA A 53 -15.66 1.84 13.49
CA ALA A 53 -15.30 3.13 14.04
C ALA A 53 -16.48 4.11 13.99
N LEU A 54 -17.23 4.14 12.89
CA LEU A 54 -18.36 5.04 12.71
C LEU A 54 -19.54 4.72 13.65
N GLU A 55 -19.77 3.45 13.96
CA GLU A 55 -20.75 3.01 14.95
C GLU A 55 -20.33 3.36 16.39
N GLY A 56 -19.04 3.49 16.63
CA GLY A 56 -18.45 3.77 17.95
C GLY A 56 -18.00 5.21 18.14
N SER A 57 -16.69 5.40 18.32
CA SER A 57 -16.09 6.70 18.63
C SER A 57 -15.48 7.41 17.40
N GLY A 58 -15.69 6.89 16.21
CA GLY A 58 -15.19 7.44 14.96
C GLY A 58 -15.85 8.76 14.57
N GLN A 59 -15.31 9.40 13.56
CA GLN A 59 -15.82 10.68 13.06
C GLN A 59 -15.58 10.80 11.55
N TRP A 60 -16.65 11.11 10.82
CA TRP A 60 -16.54 11.44 9.42
C TRP A 60 -16.10 12.89 9.20
N LYS A 61 -14.84 13.09 8.82
CA LYS A 61 -14.23 14.41 8.60
C LYS A 61 -14.39 14.86 7.14
N LYS A 62 -14.28 16.16 6.87
CA LYS A 62 -14.26 16.73 5.49
C LYS A 62 -13.20 16.07 4.60
N ALA A 63 -12.08 15.63 5.17
CA ALA A 63 -11.02 14.93 4.44
C ALA A 63 -11.46 13.56 3.92
N HIS A 64 -12.32 12.82 4.65
CA HIS A 64 -12.89 11.55 4.19
C HIS A 64 -13.84 11.77 3.00
N THR A 65 -14.72 12.77 3.08
CA THR A 65 -15.57 13.18 1.95
C THR A 65 -14.74 13.58 0.73
N ARG A 66 -13.60 14.25 0.94
CA ARG A 66 -12.69 14.61 -0.16
C ARG A 66 -12.10 13.37 -0.83
N CYS A 67 -11.70 12.35 -0.05
CA CYS A 67 -11.21 11.08 -0.58
C CYS A 67 -12.22 10.43 -1.52
N VAL A 68 -13.46 10.27 -1.06
CA VAL A 68 -14.55 9.72 -1.87
C VAL A 68 -14.77 10.53 -3.15
N ARG A 69 -14.80 11.87 -3.05
CA ARG A 69 -14.94 12.75 -4.23
C ARG A 69 -13.79 12.61 -5.23
N LEU A 70 -12.56 12.38 -4.77
CA LEU A 70 -11.42 12.14 -5.66
C LEU A 70 -11.62 10.86 -6.45
N ILE A 71 -12.05 9.77 -5.80
CA ILE A 71 -12.33 8.49 -6.45
C ILE A 71 -13.47 8.63 -7.46
N LEU A 72 -14.59 9.26 -7.07
CA LEU A 72 -15.71 9.51 -7.99
C LEU A 72 -15.28 10.36 -9.19
N LYS A 73 -14.42 11.36 -8.99
CA LYS A 73 -13.84 12.13 -10.09
C LYS A 73 -12.97 11.29 -11.02
N MET A 74 -12.21 10.33 -10.51
CA MET A 74 -11.46 9.40 -11.35
C MET A 74 -12.41 8.54 -12.20
N VAL A 75 -13.54 8.07 -11.63
CA VAL A 75 -14.58 7.35 -12.38
C VAL A 75 -15.17 8.22 -13.48
N GLU A 76 -15.67 9.40 -13.14
CA GLU A 76 -16.39 10.29 -14.09
C GLU A 76 -15.48 10.86 -15.18
N LYS A 77 -14.36 11.47 -14.78
CA LYS A 77 -13.52 12.27 -15.67
C LYS A 77 -12.42 11.48 -16.33
N GLU A 78 -11.85 10.47 -15.63
CA GLU A 78 -10.70 9.73 -16.09
C GLU A 78 -11.09 8.33 -16.59
N LYS A 79 -12.38 7.97 -16.45
CA LYS A 79 -12.93 6.66 -16.85
C LYS A 79 -12.27 5.49 -16.14
N THR A 80 -11.73 5.73 -14.95
CA THR A 80 -11.16 4.71 -14.08
C THR A 80 -12.23 3.70 -13.67
N ARG A 81 -11.94 2.41 -13.77
CA ARG A 81 -12.76 1.36 -13.19
C ARG A 81 -12.37 1.18 -11.72
N VAL A 82 -13.35 1.18 -10.84
CA VAL A 82 -13.15 0.93 -9.41
C VAL A 82 -13.63 -0.48 -9.07
N VAL A 83 -12.80 -1.25 -8.39
CA VAL A 83 -13.16 -2.54 -7.78
C VAL A 83 -13.03 -2.37 -6.28
N TYR A 84 -14.14 -2.46 -5.56
CA TYR A 84 -14.16 -2.39 -4.11
C TYR A 84 -14.38 -3.80 -3.56
N LEU A 85 -13.40 -4.30 -2.84
CA LEU A 85 -13.52 -5.58 -2.13
C LEU A 85 -13.91 -5.30 -0.68
N ARG A 86 -14.82 -6.11 -0.16
CA ARG A 86 -15.22 -6.06 1.23
C ARG A 86 -14.05 -6.48 2.13
N GLY A 87 -13.86 -5.79 3.23
CA GLY A 87 -13.06 -6.21 4.37
C GLY A 87 -13.95 -6.45 5.61
N ASN A 88 -13.35 -6.68 6.76
CA ASN A 88 -14.10 -6.94 7.99
C ASN A 88 -14.67 -5.65 8.63
N HIS A 89 -14.04 -4.49 8.44
CA HIS A 89 -14.56 -3.22 8.93
C HIS A 89 -15.67 -2.63 8.06
N ASP A 90 -15.78 -3.05 6.82
CA ASP A 90 -16.86 -2.68 5.90
C ASP A 90 -17.78 -3.86 5.55
N ASP A 91 -17.94 -4.80 6.49
CA ASP A 91 -18.78 -6.02 6.38
C ASP A 91 -20.28 -5.71 6.15
N PHE A 92 -20.74 -4.51 6.48
CA PHE A 92 -22.11 -4.07 6.18
C PHE A 92 -22.45 -4.18 4.68
N LEU A 93 -21.43 -4.21 3.80
CA LEU A 93 -21.59 -4.43 2.37
C LEU A 93 -21.95 -5.88 2.01
N SER A 94 -21.69 -6.85 2.87
CA SER A 94 -21.87 -8.29 2.58
C SER A 94 -23.28 -8.66 2.12
N LYS A 95 -24.30 -7.92 2.60
CA LYS A 95 -25.70 -8.17 2.28
C LYS A 95 -26.09 -7.83 0.83
N ILE A 96 -25.27 -7.07 0.12
CA ILE A 96 -25.56 -6.56 -1.23
C ILE A 96 -24.58 -7.06 -2.29
N LEU A 97 -23.62 -7.93 -1.91
CA LEU A 97 -22.61 -8.44 -2.83
C LEU A 97 -23.10 -9.63 -3.67
N PRO A 98 -22.61 -9.78 -4.91
CA PRO A 98 -21.85 -8.77 -5.67
C PRO A 98 -22.78 -7.75 -6.31
N ILE A 99 -22.35 -6.47 -6.39
CA ILE A 99 -23.10 -5.42 -7.08
C ILE A 99 -22.18 -4.66 -8.05
N THR A 100 -22.73 -4.23 -9.17
CA THR A 100 -22.02 -3.41 -10.15
C THR A 100 -22.92 -2.26 -10.59
N PHE A 101 -22.38 -1.04 -10.55
CA PHE A 101 -23.05 0.15 -11.08
C PHE A 101 -22.03 1.02 -11.81
N ASP A 102 -22.31 1.32 -13.07
CA ASP A 102 -21.39 1.98 -13.99
C ASP A 102 -20.01 1.28 -14.00
N ARG A 103 -18.97 1.97 -13.60
CA ARG A 103 -17.58 1.50 -13.54
C ARG A 103 -17.15 1.03 -12.17
N ILE A 104 -18.06 0.94 -11.22
CA ILE A 104 -17.78 0.53 -9.83
C ILE A 104 -18.37 -0.88 -9.64
N LYS A 105 -17.49 -1.82 -9.28
CA LYS A 105 -17.85 -3.17 -8.88
C LYS A 105 -17.50 -3.37 -7.41
N ILE A 106 -18.46 -3.84 -6.62
CA ILE A 106 -18.25 -4.25 -5.22
C ILE A 106 -18.38 -5.75 -5.12
N CYS A 107 -17.41 -6.44 -4.54
CA CYS A 107 -17.37 -7.91 -4.46
C CYS A 107 -16.48 -8.38 -3.29
N GLU A 108 -16.49 -9.70 -3.01
CA GLU A 108 -15.64 -10.29 -1.97
C GLU A 108 -14.22 -10.60 -2.46
N LYS A 109 -14.10 -11.00 -3.72
CA LYS A 109 -12.84 -11.36 -4.37
C LYS A 109 -12.84 -10.91 -5.83
N TYR A 110 -11.65 -10.65 -6.34
CA TYR A 110 -11.43 -10.20 -7.70
C TYR A 110 -10.21 -10.89 -8.31
N ILE A 111 -10.32 -11.34 -9.56
CA ILE A 111 -9.17 -11.85 -10.30
C ILE A 111 -8.62 -10.72 -11.17
N HIS A 112 -7.47 -10.22 -10.79
CA HIS A 112 -6.73 -9.24 -11.57
C HIS A 112 -5.93 -9.94 -12.67
N LYS A 113 -6.19 -9.53 -13.92
CA LYS A 113 -5.43 -10.02 -15.07
C LYS A 113 -4.33 -9.00 -15.40
N GLY A 114 -3.14 -9.26 -14.85
CA GLY A 114 -1.93 -8.55 -15.23
C GLY A 114 -1.55 -8.84 -16.70
N LYS A 115 -0.38 -8.37 -17.15
CA LYS A 115 0.08 -8.67 -18.51
C LYS A 115 0.38 -10.15 -18.72
N GLU A 116 1.12 -10.75 -17.80
CA GLU A 116 1.61 -12.12 -17.88
C GLU A 116 1.02 -13.03 -16.81
N LYS A 117 0.66 -12.47 -15.68
CA LYS A 117 0.24 -13.20 -14.47
C LYS A 117 -1.17 -12.82 -14.04
N LYS A 118 -1.85 -13.77 -13.42
CA LYS A 118 -3.15 -13.57 -12.77
C LYS A 118 -2.98 -13.52 -11.27
N TYR A 119 -3.62 -12.56 -10.64
CA TYR A 119 -3.59 -12.40 -9.19
C TYR A 119 -4.98 -12.54 -8.60
N LEU A 120 -5.11 -13.38 -7.60
CA LEU A 120 -6.30 -13.39 -6.76
C LEU A 120 -6.19 -12.22 -5.78
N VAL A 121 -7.17 -11.33 -5.79
CA VAL A 121 -7.25 -10.16 -4.92
C VAL A 121 -8.38 -10.38 -3.94
N LEU A 122 -8.09 -10.31 -2.66
CA LEU A 122 -9.07 -10.35 -1.57
C LEU A 122 -8.49 -9.62 -0.35
N HIS A 123 -9.34 -9.22 0.57
CA HIS A 123 -8.88 -8.47 1.73
C HIS A 123 -7.96 -9.30 2.65
N GLY A 124 -8.36 -10.51 3.01
CA GLY A 124 -7.56 -11.41 3.83
C GLY A 124 -8.17 -11.76 5.19
N ASP A 125 -9.26 -11.11 5.58
CA ASP A 125 -9.99 -11.33 6.84
C ASP A 125 -10.59 -12.75 6.97
N CYS A 126 -10.88 -13.42 5.87
CA CYS A 126 -11.38 -14.79 5.87
C CYS A 126 -10.44 -15.81 6.55
N PHE A 127 -9.20 -15.43 6.81
CA PHE A 127 -8.22 -16.23 7.55
C PHE A 127 -8.03 -15.78 9.00
N ASP A 128 -8.95 -15.00 9.56
CA ASP A 128 -8.86 -14.34 10.88
C ASP A 128 -8.78 -15.28 12.08
N SER A 129 -9.15 -16.55 11.95
CA SER A 129 -8.83 -17.54 12.98
C SER A 129 -7.33 -17.55 13.34
N PHE A 130 -6.49 -16.98 12.45
CA PHE A 130 -5.04 -16.86 12.58
C PHE A 130 -4.53 -15.44 12.90
N SER A 131 -5.31 -14.36 12.67
CA SER A 131 -4.82 -12.97 12.67
C SER A 131 -5.15 -12.14 13.91
N THR A 132 -6.22 -12.43 14.64
CA THR A 132 -6.75 -11.60 15.75
C THR A 132 -5.79 -11.34 16.92
N LYS A 133 -4.64 -12.03 17.00
CA LYS A 133 -3.68 -11.84 18.10
C LYS A 133 -2.51 -10.89 17.81
N ARG A 134 -2.42 -10.33 16.61
CA ARG A 134 -1.21 -9.66 16.11
C ARG A 134 -1.01 -8.23 16.62
N ARG A 135 -2.08 -7.44 16.76
CA ARG A 135 -2.01 -6.04 17.25
C ARG A 135 -1.41 -5.92 18.66
N TRP A 136 -1.58 -6.94 19.48
CA TRP A 136 -1.02 -7.00 20.83
C TRP A 136 0.50 -7.17 20.85
N ILE A 137 1.04 -7.92 19.89
CA ILE A 137 2.45 -8.31 19.85
C ILE A 137 3.33 -7.15 19.36
N ALA A 138 2.88 -6.38 18.38
CA ALA A 138 3.58 -5.19 17.91
C ALA A 138 3.68 -4.11 19.01
N ARG A 139 2.61 -3.92 19.84
CA ARG A 139 2.64 -3.01 20.98
C ARG A 139 3.56 -3.48 22.12
N ILE A 140 3.72 -4.77 22.32
CA ILE A 140 4.64 -5.31 23.36
C ILE A 140 6.11 -5.13 22.94
N GLY A 141 6.44 -5.20 21.67
CA GLY A 141 7.80 -4.97 21.15
C GLY A 141 8.33 -3.54 21.34
N SER A 142 7.43 -2.54 21.47
CA SER A 142 7.79 -1.14 21.68
C SER A 142 7.96 -0.75 23.17
N ILE A 143 7.49 -1.58 24.10
CA ILE A 143 7.77 -1.38 25.53
C ILE A 143 9.20 -1.88 25.76
N GLY A 144 10.11 -0.94 25.97
CA GLY A 144 11.54 -1.21 26.04
C GLY A 144 11.89 -2.44 26.87
N TYR A 145 12.65 -3.35 26.32
CA TYR A 145 13.08 -4.62 26.91
C TYR A 145 13.64 -4.46 28.33
N ASP A 146 14.31 -3.34 28.60
CA ASP A 146 14.89 -3.03 29.92
C ASP A 146 13.82 -2.78 31.01
N ASN A 147 12.72 -2.12 30.66
CA ASN A 147 11.61 -1.92 31.59
C ASN A 147 10.89 -3.24 31.87
N LEU A 148 10.76 -4.10 30.88
CA LEU A 148 10.20 -5.44 31.03
C LEU A 148 11.06 -6.31 31.97
N MET A 149 12.39 -6.23 31.87
CA MET A 149 13.33 -6.98 32.71
C MET A 149 13.39 -6.46 34.16
N ARG A 150 13.24 -5.13 34.35
CA ARG A 150 13.11 -4.54 35.69
C ARG A 150 11.81 -4.98 36.37
N PHE A 151 10.69 -4.94 35.65
CA PHE A 151 9.39 -5.40 36.14
C PHE A 151 9.41 -6.89 36.46
N ASN A 152 10.05 -7.73 35.63
CA ASN A 152 10.17 -9.18 35.89
C ASN A 152 10.92 -9.49 37.16
N ARG A 153 12.00 -8.73 37.48
CA ARG A 153 12.74 -8.88 38.75
C ARG A 153 11.86 -8.56 39.94
N PHE A 154 11.10 -7.47 39.91
CA PHE A 154 10.20 -7.09 40.98
C PHE A 154 9.06 -8.08 41.15
N TYR A 155 8.44 -8.49 40.04
CA TYR A 155 7.37 -9.49 40.03
C TYR A 155 7.82 -10.85 40.58
N ASN A 156 9.03 -11.32 40.26
CA ASN A 156 9.56 -12.56 40.80
C ASN A 156 9.90 -12.47 42.29
N LYS A 157 10.31 -11.29 42.80
CA LYS A 157 10.47 -11.06 44.24
C LYS A 157 9.16 -11.21 45.00
N TYR A 158 8.08 -10.63 44.44
CA TYR A 158 6.71 -10.78 44.95
C TYR A 158 6.23 -12.24 44.89
N ARG A 159 6.47 -12.95 43.77
CA ARG A 159 6.09 -14.36 43.62
C ARG A 159 6.80 -15.27 44.64
N LYS A 160 8.12 -15.05 44.88
CA LYS A 160 8.90 -15.78 45.88
C LYS A 160 8.31 -15.55 47.28
N PHE A 161 7.94 -14.32 47.63
CA PHE A 161 7.27 -14.03 48.91
C PHE A 161 5.93 -14.77 49.05
N ARG A 162 5.20 -15.01 47.95
CA ARG A 162 3.96 -15.79 47.90
C ARG A 162 4.14 -17.28 47.73
N GLY A 163 5.35 -17.81 47.89
CA GLY A 163 5.66 -19.25 47.74
C GLY A 163 5.50 -19.81 46.32
N LYS A 164 5.39 -18.94 45.28
CA LYS A 164 5.20 -19.38 43.90
C LYS A 164 6.53 -19.49 43.14
N ARG A 165 6.60 -20.44 42.20
CA ARG A 165 7.79 -20.60 41.32
C ARG A 165 8.08 -19.34 40.51
N PRO A 166 9.35 -19.03 40.22
CA PRO A 166 9.72 -17.90 39.36
C PRO A 166 9.04 -17.98 38.00
N PHE A 167 8.66 -16.80 37.47
CA PHE A 167 8.08 -16.67 36.14
C PHE A 167 9.06 -15.94 35.22
N SER A 168 9.37 -16.53 34.08
CA SER A 168 10.26 -15.91 33.09
C SER A 168 9.44 -15.13 32.06
N LEU A 169 9.38 -13.82 32.25
CA LEU A 169 8.68 -12.92 31.33
C LEU A 169 9.36 -12.91 29.96
N SER A 170 10.70 -13.08 29.92
CA SER A 170 11.45 -13.18 28.66
C SER A 170 11.14 -14.47 27.89
N ALA A 171 11.03 -15.62 28.59
CA ALA A 171 10.64 -16.89 27.96
C ALA A 171 9.20 -16.81 27.43
N TRP A 172 8.29 -16.21 28.20
CA TRP A 172 6.92 -15.96 27.77
C TRP A 172 6.86 -15.04 26.53
N ALA A 173 7.62 -13.93 26.52
CA ALA A 173 7.70 -13.01 25.38
C ALA A 173 8.26 -13.71 24.13
N LYS A 174 9.36 -14.50 24.28
CA LYS A 174 9.92 -15.31 23.18
C LYS A 174 8.92 -16.31 22.64
N ALA A 175 8.17 -17.02 23.50
CA ALA A 175 7.12 -17.96 23.07
C ALA A 175 5.99 -17.25 22.32
N LYS A 176 5.60 -16.04 22.77
CA LYS A 176 4.59 -15.22 22.08
C LYS A 176 5.07 -14.73 20.70
N VAL A 177 6.33 -14.25 20.60
CA VAL A 177 6.93 -13.87 19.33
C VAL A 177 7.01 -15.08 18.38
N LYS A 178 7.49 -16.24 18.85
CA LYS A 178 7.53 -17.47 18.04
C LYS A 178 6.14 -17.90 17.57
N SER A 179 5.14 -17.85 18.45
CA SER A 179 3.74 -18.13 18.08
C SER A 179 3.23 -17.17 17.01
N ALA A 180 3.58 -15.87 17.11
CA ALA A 180 3.19 -14.88 16.12
C ALA A 180 3.84 -15.12 14.75
N VAL A 181 5.13 -15.40 14.73
CA VAL A 181 5.85 -15.72 13.48
C VAL A 181 5.24 -16.95 12.80
N ASN A 182 4.96 -18.02 13.56
CA ASN A 182 4.32 -19.21 13.01
C ASN A 182 2.89 -18.96 12.50
N HIS A 183 2.16 -18.00 13.09
CA HIS A 183 0.84 -17.60 12.59
C HIS A 183 0.96 -16.85 11.25
N VAL A 184 1.98 -16.00 11.11
CA VAL A 184 2.23 -15.28 9.85
C VAL A 184 2.48 -16.26 8.70
N HIS A 185 3.38 -17.23 8.92
CA HIS A 185 3.66 -18.25 7.89
C HIS A 185 2.40 -19.02 7.50
N ARG A 186 1.65 -19.54 8.47
CA ARG A 186 0.40 -20.26 8.17
C ARG A 186 -0.65 -19.41 7.44
N TYR A 187 -0.72 -18.12 7.75
CA TYR A 187 -1.59 -17.18 7.03
C TYR A 187 -1.15 -17.05 5.56
N GLU A 188 0.14 -16.82 5.34
CA GLU A 188 0.71 -16.66 4.00
C GLU A 188 0.57 -17.95 3.17
N ASP A 189 0.86 -19.13 3.77
CA ASP A 189 0.67 -20.44 3.11
C ASP A 189 -0.79 -20.67 2.72
N SER A 190 -1.74 -20.35 3.60
CA SER A 190 -3.17 -20.49 3.32
C SER A 190 -3.64 -19.57 2.17
N LEU A 191 -3.04 -18.37 2.06
CA LEU A 191 -3.30 -17.47 0.94
C LEU A 191 -2.73 -18.01 -0.37
N ALA A 192 -1.50 -18.55 -0.33
CA ALA A 192 -0.87 -19.16 -1.51
C ALA A 192 -1.69 -20.37 -2.02
N ASP A 193 -2.16 -21.23 -1.13
CA ASP A 193 -3.03 -22.34 -1.47
C ASP A 193 -4.35 -21.88 -2.10
N MET A 194 -4.93 -20.79 -1.59
CA MET A 194 -6.14 -20.23 -2.18
C MET A 194 -5.87 -19.68 -3.58
N ALA A 195 -4.73 -19.02 -3.82
CA ALA A 195 -4.36 -18.56 -5.15
C ALA A 195 -4.28 -19.71 -6.15
N ARG A 196 -3.63 -20.83 -5.76
CA ARG A 196 -3.55 -22.04 -6.58
C ARG A 196 -4.94 -22.63 -6.90
N LYS A 197 -5.83 -22.70 -5.90
CA LYS A 197 -7.23 -23.18 -6.09
C LYS A 197 -8.02 -22.33 -7.10
N HIS A 198 -7.66 -21.07 -7.28
CA HIS A 198 -8.27 -20.17 -8.25
C HIS A 198 -7.47 -20.06 -9.57
N ASN A 199 -6.46 -20.91 -9.79
CA ASN A 199 -5.57 -20.88 -10.95
C ASN A 199 -4.95 -19.50 -11.16
N CYS A 200 -4.43 -18.90 -10.07
CA CYS A 200 -3.74 -17.62 -10.05
C CYS A 200 -2.25 -17.81 -9.75
N ASP A 201 -1.42 -17.02 -10.40
CA ASP A 201 0.04 -17.03 -10.25
C ASP A 201 0.49 -16.23 -9.01
N GLY A 202 -0.40 -15.43 -8.46
CA GLY A 202 -0.13 -14.58 -7.31
C GLY A 202 -1.37 -14.23 -6.50
N MET A 203 -1.10 -13.57 -5.38
CA MET A 203 -2.08 -13.09 -4.42
C MET A 203 -1.81 -11.63 -4.08
N ILE A 204 -2.85 -10.81 -4.04
CA ILE A 204 -2.78 -9.43 -3.53
C ILE A 204 -3.77 -9.28 -2.38
N CYS A 205 -3.29 -8.89 -1.20
CA CYS A 205 -4.13 -8.70 -0.02
C CYS A 205 -3.77 -7.45 0.78
N GLY A 206 -4.54 -7.17 1.82
CA GLY A 206 -4.35 -6.17 2.85
C GLY A 206 -4.43 -6.79 4.23
N HIS A 207 -5.28 -6.23 5.13
CA HIS A 207 -5.72 -6.75 6.42
C HIS A 207 -4.64 -6.79 7.50
N ILE A 208 -3.45 -7.28 7.20
CA ILE A 208 -2.38 -7.42 8.21
C ILE A 208 -1.58 -6.13 8.43
N HIS A 209 -1.85 -5.06 7.69
CA HIS A 209 -1.23 -3.73 7.80
C HIS A 209 0.30 -3.73 7.63
N VAL A 210 0.86 -4.74 6.98
CA VAL A 210 2.30 -4.87 6.73
C VAL A 210 2.52 -5.08 5.26
N ALA A 211 3.09 -4.07 4.59
CA ALA A 211 3.46 -4.18 3.19
C ALA A 211 4.48 -5.31 2.97
N ALA A 212 4.25 -6.13 1.98
CA ALA A 212 5.11 -7.27 1.67
C ALA A 212 5.10 -7.59 0.17
N ASP A 213 6.26 -7.95 -0.35
CA ASP A 213 6.47 -8.49 -1.69
C ASP A 213 7.39 -9.70 -1.57
N ARG A 214 6.84 -10.90 -1.79
CA ARG A 214 7.56 -12.17 -1.58
C ARG A 214 7.07 -13.25 -2.53
N ILE A 215 7.91 -14.25 -2.75
CA ILE A 215 7.50 -15.50 -3.37
C ILE A 215 7.32 -16.54 -2.27
N ILE A 216 6.13 -17.12 -2.17
CA ILE A 216 5.78 -18.17 -1.22
C ILE A 216 5.37 -19.40 -2.02
N GLU A 217 6.15 -20.48 -1.94
CA GLU A 217 5.90 -21.73 -2.69
C GLU A 217 5.59 -21.53 -4.18
N GLY A 218 6.29 -20.58 -4.82
CA GLY A 218 6.13 -20.24 -6.24
C GLY A 218 4.97 -19.28 -6.54
N ILE A 219 4.16 -18.89 -5.54
CA ILE A 219 3.10 -17.89 -5.66
C ILE A 219 3.65 -16.50 -5.30
N HIS A 220 3.43 -15.52 -6.15
CA HIS A 220 3.81 -14.13 -5.88
C HIS A 220 2.82 -13.50 -4.89
N TYR A 221 3.22 -13.38 -3.62
CA TYR A 221 2.43 -12.78 -2.56
C TYR A 221 2.76 -11.29 -2.41
N LEU A 222 1.74 -10.46 -2.51
CA LEU A 222 1.81 -9.02 -2.32
C LEU A 222 0.83 -8.58 -1.24
N ASN A 223 1.26 -7.67 -0.35
CA ASN A 223 0.39 -6.99 0.60
C ASN A 223 0.56 -5.47 0.49
N SER A 224 -0.54 -4.75 0.35
CA SER A 224 -0.52 -3.28 0.13
C SER A 224 -0.17 -2.47 1.39
N GLY A 225 -0.08 -3.10 2.57
CA GLY A 225 0.05 -2.37 3.83
C GLY A 225 -1.24 -1.65 4.21
N ASP A 226 -1.16 -0.41 4.66
CA ASP A 226 -2.29 0.40 5.11
C ASP A 226 -2.11 1.91 4.82
N TRP A 227 -3.15 2.70 5.10
CA TRP A 227 -3.11 4.17 5.10
C TRP A 227 -3.32 4.77 6.50
N VAL A 228 -2.94 4.04 7.53
CA VAL A 228 -2.90 4.47 8.94
C VAL A 228 -1.47 4.73 9.39
N GLU A 229 -0.58 3.74 9.19
CA GLU A 229 0.82 3.76 9.63
C GLU A 229 1.79 3.74 8.43
N SER A 230 1.74 2.69 7.58
CA SER A 230 2.69 2.46 6.47
C SER A 230 2.49 3.44 5.30
N ASN A 231 1.27 3.88 5.05
CA ASN A 231 0.88 4.76 3.95
C ASN A 231 1.43 4.27 2.61
N SER A 232 1.09 3.04 2.23
CA SER A 232 1.59 2.36 1.05
C SER A 232 0.47 1.87 0.12
N ALA A 233 0.83 1.61 -1.12
CA ALA A 233 -0.03 1.07 -2.16
C ALA A 233 0.76 0.06 -3.00
N ILE A 234 0.08 -0.86 -3.69
CA ILE A 234 0.68 -1.60 -4.79
C ILE A 234 0.28 -0.89 -6.07
N VAL A 235 1.25 -0.65 -6.95
CA VAL A 235 1.02 -0.06 -8.27
C VAL A 235 1.46 -1.02 -9.37
N GLU A 236 0.65 -1.11 -10.42
CA GLU A 236 1.00 -1.81 -11.65
C GLU A 236 1.42 -0.77 -12.68
N GLU A 237 2.65 -0.83 -13.11
CA GLU A 237 3.23 0.03 -14.14
C GLU A 237 2.67 -0.31 -15.53
N LYS A 238 2.96 0.52 -16.52
CA LYS A 238 2.50 0.32 -17.90
C LYS A 238 3.07 -0.95 -18.56
N ASP A 239 4.25 -1.36 -18.13
CA ASP A 239 4.89 -2.62 -18.56
C ASP A 239 4.28 -3.87 -17.91
N GLY A 240 3.48 -3.70 -16.85
CA GLY A 240 2.81 -4.77 -16.11
C GLY A 240 3.56 -5.21 -14.86
N SER A 241 4.70 -4.61 -14.54
CA SER A 241 5.40 -4.83 -13.28
C SER A 241 4.58 -4.31 -12.10
N LEU A 242 4.61 -5.03 -10.99
CA LEU A 242 3.97 -4.65 -9.74
C LEU A 242 5.04 -4.23 -8.74
N GLU A 243 4.83 -3.13 -8.05
CA GLU A 243 5.72 -2.67 -6.99
C GLU A 243 4.93 -2.12 -5.81
N ILE A 244 5.51 -2.21 -4.62
CA ILE A 244 5.01 -1.52 -3.43
C ILE A 244 5.59 -0.11 -3.45
N LEU A 245 4.71 0.86 -3.36
CA LEU A 245 5.05 2.28 -3.37
C LEU A 245 4.59 2.91 -2.05
N ASP A 246 5.52 3.27 -1.18
CA ASP A 246 5.22 4.07 -0.01
C ASP A 246 5.07 5.56 -0.36
N TYR A 247 4.50 6.32 0.59
CA TYR A 247 4.20 7.74 0.36
C TYR A 247 5.43 8.60 0.10
N ASP A 248 6.58 8.30 0.71
CA ASP A 248 7.81 9.08 0.53
C ASP A 248 8.45 8.80 -0.84
N GLN A 249 8.44 7.55 -1.27
CA GLN A 249 8.84 7.15 -2.63
C GLN A 249 7.92 7.78 -3.68
N PHE A 250 6.60 7.77 -3.43
CA PHE A 250 5.64 8.46 -4.28
C PHE A 250 5.94 9.95 -4.42
N CYS A 251 6.23 10.66 -3.33
CA CYS A 251 6.57 12.07 -3.38
C CYS A 251 7.83 12.32 -4.22
N LYS A 252 8.87 11.48 -4.07
CA LYS A 252 10.10 11.56 -4.89
C LYS A 252 9.80 11.37 -6.38
N LYS A 253 9.09 10.28 -6.75
CA LYS A 253 8.69 10.03 -8.15
C LYS A 253 7.87 11.18 -8.74
N LEU A 254 6.94 11.74 -7.95
CA LEU A 254 6.11 12.87 -8.38
C LEU A 254 6.93 14.14 -8.63
N ASP A 255 7.90 14.45 -7.79
CA ASP A 255 8.75 15.64 -7.94
C ASP A 255 9.72 15.48 -9.12
N GLU A 256 10.26 14.31 -9.35
CA GLU A 256 11.07 13.99 -10.54
C GLU A 256 10.22 14.15 -11.81
N HIS A 257 9.00 13.64 -11.81
CA HIS A 257 8.07 13.73 -12.94
C HIS A 257 7.66 15.20 -13.22
N LYS A 258 7.44 16.00 -12.17
CA LYS A 258 7.21 17.45 -12.31
C LYS A 258 8.42 18.16 -12.94
N LYS A 259 9.64 17.87 -12.44
CA LYS A 259 10.88 18.44 -13.01
C LYS A 259 11.02 18.09 -14.48
N ALA A 260 10.81 16.83 -14.87
CA ALA A 260 10.88 16.40 -16.26
C ALA A 260 9.82 17.06 -17.15
N THR A 261 8.62 17.32 -16.61
CA THR A 261 7.51 17.93 -17.34
C THR A 261 7.69 19.43 -17.53
N PHE A 262 8.16 20.16 -16.49
CA PHE A 262 8.29 21.62 -16.53
C PHE A 262 9.66 22.09 -17.01
N TYR A 263 10.71 21.25 -16.90
CA TYR A 263 12.06 21.53 -17.34
C TYR A 263 12.57 20.37 -18.23
N PRO A 264 11.98 20.13 -19.42
CA PRO A 264 12.51 19.15 -20.33
C PRO A 264 13.96 19.54 -20.64
N ARG A 265 14.90 18.61 -20.41
CA ARG A 265 16.32 18.84 -20.74
C ARG A 265 16.36 19.31 -22.20
N ALA A 266 16.77 20.59 -22.40
CA ALA A 266 17.07 21.10 -23.72
C ALA A 266 18.11 20.15 -24.33
N ASN A 267 17.80 19.60 -25.51
CA ASN A 267 18.72 18.71 -26.22
C ASN A 267 20.05 19.49 -26.48
N PHE A 268 21.06 19.25 -25.68
CA PHE A 268 22.40 19.83 -25.83
C PHE A 268 23.13 19.34 -27.11
N THR A 269 22.44 18.66 -27.99
CA THR A 269 22.99 18.19 -29.27
C THR A 269 23.06 19.27 -30.36
N SER A 270 22.42 20.45 -30.17
CA SER A 270 22.52 21.53 -31.17
C SER A 270 23.66 22.52 -30.93
N ALA A 271 24.09 22.70 -29.66
CA ALA A 271 25.17 23.64 -29.34
C ALA A 271 26.56 23.18 -29.83
N SER A 272 26.82 21.87 -29.83
CA SER A 272 28.09 21.33 -30.31
C SER A 272 28.26 21.46 -31.84
N LYS A 273 27.15 21.38 -32.61
CA LYS A 273 27.20 21.59 -34.08
C LYS A 273 27.41 23.05 -34.48
N VAL A 274 26.93 24.01 -33.69
CA VAL A 274 27.12 25.45 -33.97
C VAL A 274 28.55 25.88 -33.67
N VAL A 275 29.15 25.39 -32.56
CA VAL A 275 30.54 25.69 -32.21
C VAL A 275 31.52 25.04 -33.19
N SER A 276 31.26 23.82 -33.65
CA SER A 276 32.06 23.13 -34.67
C SER A 276 32.01 23.84 -36.04
N LYS A 277 30.85 24.36 -36.46
CA LYS A 277 30.72 25.13 -37.70
C LYS A 277 31.45 26.48 -37.63
N ARG A 278 31.39 27.20 -36.49
CA ARG A 278 32.14 28.46 -36.28
C ARG A 278 33.66 28.24 -36.27
N ARG A 279 34.16 27.18 -35.65
CA ARG A 279 35.61 26.87 -35.71
C ARG A 279 36.08 26.56 -37.12
N LYS A 280 35.37 25.78 -37.96
CA LYS A 280 35.74 25.49 -39.36
C LYS A 280 35.79 26.78 -40.20
N THR A 281 34.87 27.73 -39.99
CA THR A 281 34.84 29.00 -40.76
C THR A 281 35.98 29.92 -40.40
N ILE A 282 36.44 29.92 -39.13
CA ILE A 282 37.57 30.75 -38.67
C ILE A 282 38.89 30.14 -39.21
N THR A 283 39.09 28.84 -39.18
CA THR A 283 40.29 28.17 -39.72
C THR A 283 40.42 28.41 -41.22
N GLN A 284 39.34 28.29 -42.00
CA GLN A 284 39.37 28.59 -43.46
C GLN A 284 39.69 30.07 -43.79
N LYS A 285 39.36 31.00 -42.90
CA LYS A 285 39.67 32.41 -43.11
C LYS A 285 41.11 32.75 -42.78
N ILE A 286 41.77 31.98 -41.92
CA ILE A 286 43.19 32.17 -41.57
C ILE A 286 44.08 31.59 -42.66
N ASP A 287 43.71 30.42 -43.23
CA ASP A 287 44.48 29.79 -44.32
C ASP A 287 44.38 30.53 -45.65
N SER A 288 43.44 31.47 -45.82
CA SER A 288 43.32 32.34 -47.00
C SER A 288 44.05 33.70 -46.88
N LEU A 289 44.79 33.93 -45.78
CA LEU A 289 45.55 35.17 -45.53
C LEU A 289 47.06 34.94 -45.45
N ASN A 290 47.57 33.74 -45.67
CA ASN A 290 48.95 33.33 -45.95
C ASN A 290 49.07 32.88 -47.36
#